data_93418f788960cf3d3d44790b6bf72555
#
_entry.id   93418f788960cf3d3d44790b6bf72555
#
_cell.length_a   1.000
_cell.length_b   1.000
_cell.length_c   1.000
_cell.angle_alpha   90.00
_cell.angle_beta   90.00
_cell.angle_gamma   90.00
#
_symmetry.space_group_name_H-M   'P 1'
#
loop_
_entity.id
_entity.type
_entity.pdbx_description
1 polymer ?
#
loop_
_entity_poly.entity_id
_entity_poly.type
_entity_poly.pdbx_seq_one_letter_code
_entity_poly.pdbx_strand_id
1 'polypeptide(L)'
;MTTEQREPLYASTAKPWLKYYDQKYIDMPLPKCSAFEYLCHQNKNHLSETALEYYGRKFTFADLFVNVKKTAAAFRALGVKKGDIITVVSVMTPEVIYAFYAVDMIGATLNLVDPRYSVEGIHEYIEEVDSRLLICLNVTYERCHKAEKRTNVERVLVISPADSLPLHLAVGYKLTNPDKNRYKSNVIHWKDFIAQGKDQSMNAEPYDPQHACVVVHTGGTTGSPKGVMLTDDSFNSLAHEFIAQSNLFCRGQKLMNVMPPFIAYGYACGVHMPLVMGLHVVIIPNLDPDKLGALIWKHKPEHMFGVPAHYQQMAASPLLKKKKDLSFIRNYAAGGDSLPLGAELTVNEFLKAHNVEYPLAKGYGMTEVSSAATVAAGNVTKPGSVGIPMLNTVVSIFEPGTETELPIGERGEICICTPTVMKGYYNKPEETDMILRRHADGHIWAHTGDVGYMDEDGFVYLDSRIKRMIIRHDGFKVFPSMIENVISRHPAVHQCSVVGCTDKDHVQGRLPFVYVVLDPEADKKKRQIVRELRQLCKEELPEYVQPVGYKFISEMPFTPVGKVDYRKLEEEITPRDY
;
A
#
# COMPACT_ATOMS: atom_id res chain seq x y z
N MET A 1 36.44 11.88 33.78
CA MET A 1 35.17 11.12 33.81
C MET A 1 35.26 10.15 32.67
N THR A 2 35.46 8.88 32.96
CA THR A 2 35.50 7.79 31.97
C THR A 2 34.11 7.66 31.35
N THR A 3 33.99 7.94 30.07
CA THR A 3 32.84 7.56 29.24
C THR A 3 32.74 6.04 29.31
N GLU A 4 31.85 5.50 30.13
CA GLU A 4 31.44 4.12 30.02
C GLU A 4 30.97 3.94 28.55
N GLN A 5 31.70 3.16 27.78
CA GLN A 5 31.26 2.68 26.47
C GLN A 5 30.07 1.78 26.75
N ARG A 6 28.83 2.32 26.57
CA ARG A 6 27.63 1.48 26.55
C ARG A 6 27.79 0.48 25.42
N GLU A 7 27.54 -0.79 25.69
CA GLU A 7 27.50 -1.81 24.65
C GLU A 7 26.51 -1.40 23.57
N PRO A 8 26.84 -1.63 22.30
CA PRO A 8 25.94 -1.29 21.19
C PRO A 8 24.61 -2.04 21.32
N LEU A 9 23.51 -1.32 21.19
CA LEU A 9 22.17 -1.86 21.29
C LEU A 9 21.63 -2.19 19.91
N TYR A 10 21.20 -3.42 19.70
CA TYR A 10 20.68 -3.91 18.41
C TYR A 10 19.16 -4.06 18.46
N ALA A 11 18.47 -3.66 17.39
CA ALA A 11 17.00 -3.65 17.34
C ALA A 11 16.41 -5.06 17.40
N SER A 12 17.06 -6.06 16.80
CA SER A 12 16.60 -7.46 16.79
C SER A 12 16.48 -8.07 18.20
N THR A 13 17.34 -7.65 19.11
CA THR A 13 17.39 -8.15 20.50
C THR A 13 16.70 -7.24 21.48
N ALA A 14 16.92 -5.93 21.40
CA ALA A 14 16.41 -4.95 22.37
C ALA A 14 14.91 -4.67 22.23
N LYS A 15 14.39 -4.68 20.99
CA LYS A 15 12.98 -4.43 20.63
C LYS A 15 12.35 -3.26 21.41
N PRO A 16 12.92 -2.06 21.36
CA PRO A 16 12.52 -0.93 22.22
C PRO A 16 11.07 -0.47 21.99
N TRP A 17 10.46 -0.81 20.85
CA TRP A 17 9.07 -0.49 20.53
C TRP A 17 8.06 -1.32 21.31
N LEU A 18 8.42 -2.48 21.89
CA LEU A 18 7.47 -3.33 22.62
C LEU A 18 6.86 -2.63 23.84
N LYS A 19 7.52 -1.58 24.38
CA LYS A 19 6.96 -0.75 25.46
C LYS A 19 5.65 -0.04 25.11
N TYR A 20 5.32 0.08 23.81
CA TYR A 20 4.08 0.71 23.34
C TYR A 20 2.93 -0.28 23.17
N TYR A 21 3.17 -1.58 23.33
CA TYR A 21 2.16 -2.62 23.20
C TYR A 21 1.75 -3.16 24.59
N ASP A 22 0.45 -3.45 24.74
CA ASP A 22 -0.07 -4.11 25.93
C ASP A 22 0.40 -5.59 25.95
N GLN A 23 0.90 -6.06 27.08
CA GLN A 23 1.42 -7.42 27.27
C GLN A 23 0.44 -8.51 26.83
N LYS A 24 -0.87 -8.30 27.03
CA LYS A 24 -1.90 -9.27 26.61
C LYS A 24 -1.90 -9.59 25.10
N TYR A 25 -1.41 -8.64 24.27
CA TYR A 25 -1.31 -8.85 22.83
C TYR A 25 0.03 -9.49 22.43
N ILE A 26 1.11 -9.23 23.19
CA ILE A 26 2.44 -9.80 22.92
C ILE A 26 2.38 -11.33 22.98
N ASP A 27 1.62 -11.88 23.92
CA ASP A 27 1.51 -13.32 24.17
C ASP A 27 0.38 -13.99 23.34
N MET A 28 -0.33 -13.22 22.53
CA MET A 28 -1.45 -13.75 21.74
C MET A 28 -0.94 -14.56 20.54
N PRO A 29 -1.39 -15.83 20.37
CA PRO A 29 -0.94 -16.65 19.25
C PRO A 29 -1.48 -16.15 17.93
N LEU A 30 -0.64 -16.22 16.89
CA LEU A 30 -1.05 -15.92 15.52
C LEU A 30 -2.11 -16.92 15.03
N PRO A 31 -3.12 -16.45 14.29
CA PRO A 31 -4.15 -17.32 13.74
C PRO A 31 -3.56 -18.32 12.72
N LYS A 32 -3.99 -19.57 12.80
CA LYS A 32 -3.61 -20.67 11.89
C LYS A 32 -4.88 -21.25 11.26
N CYS A 33 -5.42 -20.53 10.28
CA CYS A 33 -6.63 -20.87 9.55
C CYS A 33 -6.69 -20.10 8.23
N SER A 34 -7.64 -20.42 7.35
CA SER A 34 -7.81 -19.64 6.12
C SER A 34 -8.31 -18.22 6.41
N ALA A 35 -8.12 -17.31 5.45
CA ALA A 35 -8.56 -15.92 5.59
C ALA A 35 -10.07 -15.82 5.81
N PHE A 36 -10.87 -16.66 5.12
CA PHE A 36 -12.31 -16.70 5.32
C PHE A 36 -12.71 -17.27 6.68
N GLU A 37 -12.02 -18.31 7.14
CA GLU A 37 -12.27 -18.90 8.45
C GLU A 37 -11.98 -17.89 9.58
N TYR A 38 -10.86 -17.15 9.50
CA TYR A 38 -10.54 -16.11 10.47
C TYR A 38 -11.59 -15.02 10.50
N LEU A 39 -12.02 -14.54 9.32
CA LEU A 39 -13.10 -13.56 9.19
C LEU A 39 -14.41 -14.06 9.86
N CYS A 40 -14.78 -15.31 9.60
CA CYS A 40 -15.97 -15.94 10.20
C CYS A 40 -15.85 -16.03 11.72
N HIS A 41 -14.70 -16.47 12.24
CA HIS A 41 -14.44 -16.60 13.66
C HIS A 41 -14.60 -15.28 14.42
N GLN A 42 -14.05 -14.19 13.89
CA GLN A 42 -14.09 -12.88 14.52
C GLN A 42 -15.49 -12.25 14.51
N ASN A 43 -16.36 -12.67 13.59
CA ASN A 43 -17.68 -12.05 13.40
C ASN A 43 -18.87 -13.00 13.65
N LYS A 44 -18.66 -14.22 14.15
CA LYS A 44 -19.74 -15.22 14.35
C LYS A 44 -20.90 -14.76 15.23
N ASN A 45 -20.64 -13.86 16.18
CA ASN A 45 -21.63 -13.31 17.10
C ASN A 45 -22.19 -11.95 16.64
N HIS A 46 -21.80 -11.47 15.45
CA HIS A 46 -22.08 -10.12 14.94
C HIS A 46 -22.67 -10.12 13.53
N LEU A 47 -23.39 -11.18 13.17
CA LEU A 47 -23.86 -11.44 11.80
C LEU A 47 -24.80 -10.36 11.26
N SER A 48 -25.54 -9.64 12.11
CA SER A 48 -26.46 -8.57 11.73
C SER A 48 -25.79 -7.21 11.55
N GLU A 49 -24.52 -7.07 11.96
CA GLU A 49 -23.78 -5.81 11.78
C GLU A 49 -23.41 -5.59 10.31
N THR A 50 -23.28 -4.34 9.92
CA THR A 50 -22.89 -3.99 8.54
C THR A 50 -21.41 -4.28 8.32
N ALA A 51 -21.11 -5.13 7.34
CA ALA A 51 -19.76 -5.43 6.87
C ALA A 51 -19.33 -4.49 5.74
N LEU A 52 -20.17 -4.34 4.70
CA LEU A 52 -19.84 -3.58 3.49
C LEU A 52 -20.91 -2.53 3.19
N GLU A 53 -20.49 -1.42 2.62
CA GLU A 53 -21.39 -0.42 2.00
C GLU A 53 -20.88 -0.11 0.58
N TYR A 54 -21.77 -0.21 -0.41
CA TYR A 54 -21.49 0.09 -1.80
C TYR A 54 -22.55 1.04 -2.36
N TYR A 55 -22.19 2.28 -2.63
CA TYR A 55 -23.10 3.34 -3.07
C TYR A 55 -24.38 3.49 -2.21
N GLY A 56 -24.25 3.29 -0.90
CA GLY A 56 -25.34 3.39 0.08
C GLY A 56 -26.10 2.08 0.31
N ARG A 57 -25.89 1.03 -0.49
CA ARG A 57 -26.39 -0.31 -0.17
C ARG A 57 -25.48 -0.96 0.86
N LYS A 58 -26.08 -1.42 1.95
CA LYS A 58 -25.37 -2.09 3.04
C LYS A 58 -25.55 -3.60 2.94
N PHE A 59 -24.49 -4.31 3.27
CA PHE A 59 -24.45 -5.76 3.38
C PHE A 59 -23.97 -6.11 4.79
N THR A 60 -24.73 -6.97 5.47
CA THR A 60 -24.34 -7.48 6.78
C THR A 60 -23.24 -8.53 6.69
N PHE A 61 -22.64 -8.91 7.82
CA PHE A 61 -21.71 -10.07 7.85
C PHE A 61 -22.42 -11.36 7.42
N ALA A 62 -23.72 -11.53 7.78
CA ALA A 62 -24.51 -12.65 7.27
C ALA A 62 -24.60 -12.65 5.74
N ASP A 63 -24.91 -11.49 5.13
CA ASP A 63 -24.98 -11.34 3.68
C ASP A 63 -23.62 -11.65 3.03
N LEU A 64 -22.53 -11.12 3.60
CA LEU A 64 -21.18 -11.37 3.13
C LEU A 64 -20.87 -12.88 3.12
N PHE A 65 -21.10 -13.56 4.24
CA PHE A 65 -20.79 -14.99 4.35
C PHE A 65 -21.62 -15.85 3.40
N VAL A 66 -22.91 -15.53 3.25
CA VAL A 66 -23.80 -16.22 2.31
C VAL A 66 -23.33 -16.01 0.87
N ASN A 67 -22.97 -14.78 0.48
CA ASN A 67 -22.52 -14.50 -0.88
C ASN A 67 -21.17 -15.16 -1.17
N VAL A 68 -20.23 -15.16 -0.23
CA VAL A 68 -18.94 -15.88 -0.36
C VAL A 68 -19.17 -17.36 -0.61
N LYS A 69 -20.00 -18.02 0.22
CA LYS A 69 -20.30 -19.48 0.06
C LYS A 69 -20.98 -19.78 -1.27
N LYS A 70 -21.92 -18.95 -1.72
CA LYS A 70 -22.57 -19.10 -3.04
C LYS A 70 -21.56 -18.93 -4.17
N THR A 71 -20.63 -18.00 -4.03
CA THR A 71 -19.57 -17.75 -5.02
C THR A 71 -18.60 -18.94 -5.08
N ALA A 72 -18.23 -19.54 -3.94
CA ALA A 72 -17.40 -20.75 -3.89
C ALA A 72 -18.10 -21.94 -4.57
N ALA A 73 -19.39 -22.14 -4.30
CA ALA A 73 -20.18 -23.18 -4.97
C ALA A 73 -20.25 -22.95 -6.49
N ALA A 74 -20.41 -21.71 -6.94
CA ALA A 74 -20.45 -21.36 -8.35
C ALA A 74 -19.09 -21.62 -9.04
N PHE A 75 -17.98 -21.31 -8.39
CA PHE A 75 -16.64 -21.64 -8.91
C PHE A 75 -16.45 -23.14 -9.04
N ARG A 76 -16.91 -23.94 -8.08
CA ARG A 76 -16.88 -25.42 -8.19
C ARG A 76 -17.72 -25.93 -9.36
N ALA A 77 -18.89 -25.32 -9.62
CA ALA A 77 -19.70 -25.67 -10.79
C ALA A 77 -18.97 -25.42 -12.12
N LEU A 78 -18.06 -24.44 -12.16
CA LEU A 78 -17.17 -24.19 -13.31
C LEU A 78 -15.93 -25.11 -13.34
N GLY A 79 -15.78 -26.02 -12.36
CA GLY A 79 -14.63 -26.90 -12.26
C GLY A 79 -13.40 -26.32 -11.60
N VAL A 80 -13.50 -25.15 -10.94
CA VAL A 80 -12.39 -24.58 -10.16
C VAL A 80 -12.09 -25.46 -8.95
N LYS A 81 -10.82 -25.74 -8.76
CA LYS A 81 -10.29 -26.63 -7.71
C LYS A 81 -9.06 -26.04 -7.04
N LYS A 82 -8.63 -26.68 -5.95
CA LYS A 82 -7.41 -26.34 -5.23
C LYS A 82 -6.22 -26.23 -6.19
N GLY A 83 -5.48 -25.14 -6.06
CA GLY A 83 -4.28 -24.82 -6.86
C GLY A 83 -4.55 -24.11 -8.18
N ASP A 84 -5.80 -23.94 -8.62
CA ASP A 84 -6.11 -23.13 -9.79
C ASP A 84 -5.87 -21.64 -9.50
N ILE A 85 -5.50 -20.87 -10.54
CA ILE A 85 -5.33 -19.41 -10.42
C ILE A 85 -6.36 -18.72 -11.31
N ILE A 86 -7.07 -17.75 -10.73
CA ILE A 86 -8.13 -16.98 -11.38
C ILE A 86 -7.66 -15.52 -11.51
N THR A 87 -7.59 -15.01 -12.73
CA THR A 87 -7.22 -13.59 -12.96
C THR A 87 -8.45 -12.69 -12.80
N VAL A 88 -8.28 -11.60 -12.03
CA VAL A 88 -9.30 -10.57 -11.81
C VAL A 88 -8.78 -9.23 -12.28
N VAL A 89 -9.42 -8.67 -13.31
CA VAL A 89 -9.11 -7.34 -13.89
C VAL A 89 -10.23 -6.38 -13.50
N SER A 90 -10.15 -5.81 -12.30
CA SER A 90 -11.27 -5.05 -11.73
C SER A 90 -10.83 -3.96 -10.76
N VAL A 91 -11.74 -3.03 -10.47
CA VAL A 91 -11.71 -2.18 -9.28
C VAL A 91 -12.40 -2.89 -8.12
N MET A 92 -12.33 -2.30 -6.91
CA MET A 92 -12.98 -2.89 -5.73
C MET A 92 -14.50 -2.85 -5.87
N THR A 93 -15.15 -4.02 -5.86
CA THR A 93 -16.60 -4.21 -5.79
C THR A 93 -16.94 -5.30 -4.78
N PRO A 94 -18.18 -5.41 -4.30
CA PRO A 94 -18.58 -6.52 -3.43
C PRO A 94 -18.29 -7.89 -4.05
N GLU A 95 -18.50 -8.05 -5.37
CA GLU A 95 -18.25 -9.30 -6.10
C GLU A 95 -16.79 -9.71 -6.07
N VAL A 96 -15.86 -8.75 -6.17
CA VAL A 96 -14.41 -9.01 -6.05
C VAL A 96 -14.06 -9.48 -4.64
N ILE A 97 -14.70 -8.90 -3.61
CA ILE A 97 -14.52 -9.35 -2.22
C ILE A 97 -15.09 -10.76 -2.02
N TYR A 98 -16.27 -11.05 -2.60
CA TYR A 98 -16.83 -12.42 -2.55
C TYR A 98 -15.93 -13.41 -3.27
N ALA A 99 -15.39 -13.04 -4.43
CA ALA A 99 -14.47 -13.90 -5.21
C ALA A 99 -13.21 -14.24 -4.41
N PHE A 100 -12.62 -13.26 -3.72
CA PHE A 100 -11.41 -13.47 -2.90
C PHE A 100 -11.64 -14.54 -1.84
N TYR A 101 -12.63 -14.37 -0.97
CA TYR A 101 -12.90 -15.33 0.08
C TYR A 101 -13.44 -16.67 -0.44
N ALA A 102 -14.14 -16.65 -1.58
CA ALA A 102 -14.64 -17.88 -2.21
C ALA A 102 -13.50 -18.72 -2.80
N VAL A 103 -12.53 -18.07 -3.42
CA VAL A 103 -11.33 -18.71 -3.97
C VAL A 103 -10.46 -19.26 -2.86
N ASP A 104 -10.27 -18.49 -1.77
CA ASP A 104 -9.63 -18.95 -0.53
C ASP A 104 -10.30 -20.20 0.02
N MET A 105 -11.64 -20.23 0.14
CA MET A 105 -12.39 -21.42 0.59
C MET A 105 -12.15 -22.66 -0.27
N ILE A 106 -11.83 -22.52 -1.55
CA ILE A 106 -11.58 -23.62 -2.47
C ILE A 106 -10.12 -24.06 -2.46
N GLY A 107 -9.22 -23.27 -1.88
CA GLY A 107 -7.77 -23.45 -1.95
C GLY A 107 -7.20 -23.09 -3.33
N ALA A 108 -7.90 -22.24 -4.07
CA ALA A 108 -7.43 -21.62 -5.32
C ALA A 108 -6.84 -20.24 -5.03
N THR A 109 -6.26 -19.57 -6.03
CA THR A 109 -5.54 -18.29 -5.87
C THR A 109 -6.17 -17.22 -6.76
N LEU A 110 -6.34 -15.99 -6.27
CA LEU A 110 -6.64 -14.86 -7.13
C LEU A 110 -5.36 -14.17 -7.64
N ASN A 111 -5.33 -13.88 -8.93
CA ASN A 111 -4.35 -13.00 -9.55
C ASN A 111 -4.99 -11.63 -9.81
N LEU A 112 -4.59 -10.59 -9.08
CA LEU A 112 -5.21 -9.27 -9.11
C LEU A 112 -4.46 -8.32 -10.04
N VAL A 113 -5.16 -7.81 -11.07
CA VAL A 113 -4.58 -7.00 -12.16
C VAL A 113 -5.30 -5.67 -12.28
N ASP A 114 -4.54 -4.60 -12.48
CA ASP A 114 -5.05 -3.25 -12.70
C ASP A 114 -5.81 -3.16 -14.04
N PRO A 115 -7.11 -2.79 -14.04
CA PRO A 115 -7.90 -2.68 -15.25
C PRO A 115 -7.47 -1.54 -16.19
N ARG A 116 -6.53 -0.69 -15.77
CA ARG A 116 -6.00 0.43 -16.58
C ARG A 116 -4.83 0.01 -17.47
N TYR A 117 -4.25 -1.17 -17.25
CA TYR A 117 -3.18 -1.68 -18.12
C TYR A 117 -3.64 -1.82 -19.59
N SER A 118 -2.67 -1.80 -20.50
CA SER A 118 -2.88 -2.07 -21.91
C SER A 118 -3.36 -3.51 -22.15
N VAL A 119 -3.78 -3.80 -23.37
CA VAL A 119 -4.14 -5.18 -23.78
C VAL A 119 -2.96 -6.12 -23.55
N GLU A 120 -1.77 -5.69 -23.94
CA GLU A 120 -0.53 -6.45 -23.82
C GLU A 120 -0.17 -6.70 -22.34
N GLY A 121 -0.26 -5.67 -21.49
CA GLY A 121 0.02 -5.81 -20.07
C GLY A 121 -0.97 -6.76 -19.38
N ILE A 122 -2.26 -6.70 -19.68
CA ILE A 122 -3.24 -7.64 -19.14
C ILE A 122 -2.96 -9.06 -19.64
N HIS A 123 -2.58 -9.21 -20.92
CA HIS A 123 -2.21 -10.49 -21.53
C HIS A 123 -1.05 -11.15 -20.78
N GLU A 124 0.04 -10.40 -20.54
CA GLU A 124 1.22 -10.88 -19.82
C GLU A 124 0.88 -11.42 -18.43
N TYR A 125 0.01 -10.74 -17.69
CA TYR A 125 -0.42 -11.18 -16.36
C TYR A 125 -1.33 -12.41 -16.37
N ILE A 126 -2.13 -12.60 -17.41
CA ILE A 126 -2.95 -13.83 -17.57
C ILE A 126 -2.02 -15.01 -17.91
N GLU A 127 -1.07 -14.79 -18.81
CA GLU A 127 -0.13 -15.80 -19.29
C GLU A 127 0.86 -16.22 -18.19
N GLU A 128 1.39 -15.25 -17.41
CA GLU A 128 2.34 -15.51 -16.31
C GLU A 128 1.84 -16.59 -15.34
N VAL A 129 0.54 -16.58 -15.03
CA VAL A 129 -0.06 -17.50 -14.05
C VAL A 129 -0.87 -18.62 -14.69
N ASP A 130 -0.88 -18.71 -16.02
CA ASP A 130 -1.64 -19.71 -16.80
C ASP A 130 -3.12 -19.78 -16.39
N SER A 131 -3.76 -18.62 -16.29
CA SER A 131 -5.13 -18.50 -15.77
C SER A 131 -6.14 -19.04 -16.79
N ARG A 132 -7.00 -20.00 -16.34
CA ARG A 132 -8.10 -20.56 -17.17
C ARG A 132 -9.42 -19.81 -17.02
N LEU A 133 -9.53 -18.95 -16.01
CA LEU A 133 -10.73 -18.17 -15.72
C LEU A 133 -10.36 -16.69 -15.53
N LEU A 134 -11.05 -15.81 -16.24
CA LEU A 134 -10.87 -14.37 -16.18
C LEU A 134 -12.14 -13.72 -15.61
N ILE A 135 -11.99 -12.85 -14.61
CA ILE A 135 -13.07 -12.01 -14.09
C ILE A 135 -12.79 -10.56 -14.49
N CYS A 136 -13.74 -9.88 -15.10
CA CYS A 136 -13.58 -8.47 -15.46
C CYS A 136 -14.89 -7.68 -15.33
N LEU A 137 -14.78 -6.35 -15.36
CA LEU A 137 -15.95 -5.48 -15.46
C LEU A 137 -16.47 -5.42 -16.89
N ASN A 138 -17.79 -5.26 -17.06
CA ASN A 138 -18.38 -5.05 -18.37
C ASN A 138 -17.80 -3.83 -19.10
N VAL A 139 -17.41 -2.79 -18.37
CA VAL A 139 -16.78 -1.57 -18.93
C VAL A 139 -15.34 -1.79 -19.41
N THR A 140 -14.68 -2.88 -18.99
CA THR A 140 -13.32 -3.25 -19.42
C THR A 140 -13.31 -4.49 -20.32
N TYR A 141 -14.46 -5.11 -20.56
CA TYR A 141 -14.58 -6.38 -21.28
C TYR A 141 -13.87 -6.40 -22.62
N GLU A 142 -14.07 -5.40 -23.47
CA GLU A 142 -13.43 -5.33 -24.80
C GLU A 142 -11.90 -5.41 -24.74
N ARG A 143 -11.31 -4.78 -23.73
CA ARG A 143 -9.85 -4.82 -23.48
C ARG A 143 -9.43 -6.20 -23.00
N CYS A 144 -10.13 -6.73 -22.02
CA CYS A 144 -9.87 -8.06 -21.45
C CYS A 144 -10.07 -9.17 -22.50
N HIS A 145 -11.13 -9.06 -23.31
CA HIS A 145 -11.37 -9.99 -24.42
C HIS A 145 -10.26 -9.99 -25.49
N LYS A 146 -9.62 -8.86 -25.72
CA LYS A 146 -8.45 -8.81 -26.61
C LYS A 146 -7.22 -9.42 -25.96
N ALA A 147 -7.06 -9.20 -24.64
CA ALA A 147 -5.94 -9.70 -23.85
C ALA A 147 -5.98 -11.23 -23.67
N GLU A 148 -7.15 -11.86 -23.51
CA GLU A 148 -7.28 -13.32 -23.35
C GLU A 148 -6.91 -14.13 -24.59
N LYS A 149 -6.85 -13.47 -25.77
CA LYS A 149 -6.50 -14.16 -27.00
C LYS A 149 -5.11 -14.77 -26.93
N ARG A 150 -4.99 -16.03 -27.31
CA ARG A 150 -3.78 -16.86 -27.24
C ARG A 150 -3.33 -17.22 -25.81
N THR A 151 -4.20 -17.04 -24.80
CA THR A 151 -4.03 -17.59 -23.46
C THR A 151 -4.89 -18.84 -23.28
N ASN A 152 -4.76 -19.51 -22.13
CA ASN A 152 -5.56 -20.68 -21.78
C ASN A 152 -6.91 -20.35 -21.12
N VAL A 153 -7.38 -19.10 -21.20
CA VAL A 153 -8.67 -18.67 -20.63
C VAL A 153 -9.83 -19.37 -21.33
N GLU A 154 -10.55 -20.20 -20.59
CA GLU A 154 -11.71 -20.96 -21.07
C GLU A 154 -13.03 -20.21 -20.87
N ARG A 155 -13.14 -19.43 -19.80
CA ARG A 155 -14.35 -18.68 -19.42
C ARG A 155 -14.00 -17.28 -18.95
N VAL A 156 -14.89 -16.34 -19.26
CA VAL A 156 -14.82 -14.95 -18.78
C VAL A 156 -16.06 -14.65 -17.96
N LEU A 157 -15.87 -14.32 -16.69
CA LEU A 157 -16.95 -13.83 -15.82
C LEU A 157 -17.01 -12.33 -15.90
N VAL A 158 -18.18 -11.79 -16.21
CA VAL A 158 -18.40 -10.36 -16.33
C VAL A 158 -19.23 -9.84 -15.15
N ILE A 159 -18.63 -8.91 -14.40
CA ILE A 159 -19.28 -8.16 -13.32
C ILE A 159 -19.80 -6.84 -13.90
N SER A 160 -21.03 -6.47 -13.58
CA SER A 160 -21.54 -5.12 -13.83
C SER A 160 -21.41 -4.28 -12.55
N PRO A 161 -20.96 -3.02 -12.60
CA PRO A 161 -21.05 -2.13 -11.45
C PRO A 161 -22.47 -2.05 -10.85
N ALA A 162 -23.49 -2.36 -11.66
CA ALA A 162 -24.89 -2.36 -11.23
C ALA A 162 -25.32 -3.60 -10.43
N ASP A 163 -24.53 -4.68 -10.37
CA ASP A 163 -24.94 -5.94 -9.74
C ASP A 163 -25.18 -5.77 -8.22
N SER A 164 -24.39 -4.94 -7.57
CA SER A 164 -24.50 -4.62 -6.15
C SER A 164 -25.02 -3.21 -5.84
N LEU A 165 -25.42 -2.40 -6.83
CA LEU A 165 -26.02 -1.10 -6.58
C LEU A 165 -27.40 -1.21 -5.89
N PRO A 166 -27.85 -0.18 -5.15
CA PRO A 166 -29.24 -0.01 -4.79
C PRO A 166 -30.13 -0.04 -6.04
N LEU A 167 -31.34 -0.64 -5.93
CA LEU A 167 -32.21 -0.89 -7.11
C LEU A 167 -32.44 0.36 -7.96
N HIS A 168 -32.73 1.51 -7.34
CA HIS A 168 -32.97 2.76 -8.05
C HIS A 168 -31.71 3.26 -8.79
N LEU A 169 -30.52 3.11 -8.23
CA LEU A 169 -29.27 3.45 -8.89
C LEU A 169 -28.92 2.44 -9.99
N ALA A 170 -29.21 1.14 -9.78
CA ALA A 170 -28.98 0.11 -10.78
C ALA A 170 -29.81 0.35 -12.04
N VAL A 171 -31.08 0.72 -11.90
CA VAL A 171 -31.94 1.09 -13.04
C VAL A 171 -31.41 2.34 -13.75
N GLY A 172 -31.10 3.40 -12.99
CA GLY A 172 -30.52 4.63 -13.54
C GLY A 172 -29.21 4.38 -14.29
N TYR A 173 -28.30 3.57 -13.69
CA TYR A 173 -27.02 3.21 -14.30
C TYR A 173 -27.23 2.48 -15.65
N LYS A 174 -28.11 1.49 -15.71
CA LYS A 174 -28.39 0.73 -16.94
C LYS A 174 -29.00 1.59 -18.05
N LEU A 175 -29.81 2.59 -17.69
CA LEU A 175 -30.38 3.53 -18.64
C LEU A 175 -29.34 4.51 -19.21
N THR A 176 -28.44 5.01 -18.36
CA THR A 176 -27.42 5.99 -18.74
C THR A 176 -26.16 5.35 -19.34
N ASN A 177 -25.89 4.08 -18.99
CA ASN A 177 -24.73 3.32 -19.45
C ASN A 177 -25.20 1.97 -20.05
N PRO A 178 -25.89 1.98 -21.21
CA PRO A 178 -26.32 0.74 -21.84
C PRO A 178 -25.11 -0.10 -22.20
N ASP A 179 -25.16 -1.37 -21.86
CA ASP A 179 -24.11 -2.31 -22.20
C ASP A 179 -24.15 -2.59 -23.72
N LYS A 180 -23.12 -2.16 -24.43
CA LYS A 180 -22.98 -2.30 -25.88
C LYS A 180 -22.02 -3.41 -26.29
N ASN A 181 -21.49 -4.17 -25.33
CA ASN A 181 -20.53 -5.22 -25.61
C ASN A 181 -21.16 -6.36 -26.44
N ARG A 182 -20.37 -6.88 -27.38
CA ARG A 182 -20.70 -8.10 -28.09
C ARG A 182 -20.01 -9.28 -27.43
N TYR A 183 -20.68 -9.85 -26.47
CA TYR A 183 -20.15 -10.97 -25.69
C TYR A 183 -19.98 -12.22 -26.54
N LYS A 184 -18.90 -12.96 -26.28
CA LYS A 184 -18.62 -14.27 -26.86
C LYS A 184 -19.34 -15.37 -26.09
N SER A 185 -19.39 -16.57 -26.66
CA SER A 185 -20.07 -17.75 -26.08
C SER A 185 -19.41 -18.26 -24.79
N ASN A 186 -18.14 -17.87 -24.52
CA ASN A 186 -17.42 -18.23 -23.29
C ASN A 186 -17.69 -17.26 -22.13
N VAL A 187 -18.51 -16.21 -22.33
CA VAL A 187 -18.83 -15.23 -21.29
C VAL A 187 -20.01 -15.67 -20.46
N ILE A 188 -19.88 -15.49 -19.15
CA ILE A 188 -20.94 -15.73 -18.16
C ILE A 188 -21.10 -14.47 -17.33
N HIS A 189 -22.31 -13.93 -17.23
CA HIS A 189 -22.57 -12.79 -16.35
C HIS A 189 -22.62 -13.23 -14.88
N TRP A 190 -22.20 -12.35 -13.96
CA TRP A 190 -22.06 -12.69 -12.54
C TRP A 190 -23.30 -13.33 -11.93
N LYS A 191 -24.49 -12.83 -12.26
CA LYS A 191 -25.75 -13.38 -11.76
C LYS A 191 -25.98 -14.81 -12.23
N ASP A 192 -25.72 -15.10 -13.53
CA ASP A 192 -25.88 -16.42 -14.11
C ASP A 192 -24.81 -17.40 -13.61
N PHE A 193 -23.61 -16.88 -13.37
CA PHE A 193 -22.54 -17.63 -12.71
C PHE A 193 -22.96 -18.11 -11.32
N ILE A 194 -23.47 -17.21 -10.46
CA ILE A 194 -23.93 -17.56 -9.11
C ILE A 194 -25.04 -18.61 -9.14
N ALA A 195 -25.94 -18.55 -10.14
CA ALA A 195 -27.03 -19.51 -10.26
C ALA A 195 -26.56 -20.95 -10.54
N GLN A 196 -25.37 -21.13 -11.16
CA GLN A 196 -24.81 -22.45 -11.46
C GLN A 196 -24.34 -23.21 -10.22
N GLY A 197 -24.02 -22.51 -9.13
CA GLY A 197 -23.54 -23.13 -7.89
C GLY A 197 -24.61 -23.80 -7.03
N LYS A 198 -25.88 -23.85 -7.46
CA LYS A 198 -27.02 -24.19 -6.63
C LYS A 198 -26.93 -25.57 -5.94
N ASP A 199 -26.33 -26.55 -6.62
CA ASP A 199 -26.22 -27.94 -6.14
C ASP A 199 -24.77 -28.31 -5.73
N GLN A 200 -23.88 -27.35 -5.61
CA GLN A 200 -22.47 -27.58 -5.28
C GLN A 200 -22.18 -27.41 -3.78
N SER A 201 -21.10 -28.04 -3.33
CA SER A 201 -20.63 -27.92 -1.95
C SER A 201 -20.25 -26.49 -1.59
N MET A 202 -20.64 -26.06 -0.39
CA MET A 202 -20.26 -24.79 0.23
C MET A 202 -19.23 -24.96 1.35
N ASN A 203 -18.63 -26.15 1.48
CA ASN A 203 -17.61 -26.42 2.50
C ASN A 203 -16.27 -25.82 2.07
N ALA A 204 -15.49 -25.37 3.05
CA ALA A 204 -14.11 -24.94 2.81
C ALA A 204 -13.17 -26.16 2.67
N GLU A 205 -12.12 -26.02 1.87
CA GLU A 205 -10.98 -26.92 1.88
C GLU A 205 -10.24 -26.80 3.22
N PRO A 206 -9.56 -27.86 3.68
CA PRO A 206 -8.72 -27.80 4.85
C PRO A 206 -7.64 -26.71 4.69
N TYR A 207 -7.39 -25.97 5.77
CA TYR A 207 -6.32 -24.97 5.81
C TYR A 207 -4.96 -25.57 5.46
N ASP A 208 -4.21 -24.83 4.66
CA ASP A 208 -2.88 -25.19 4.21
C ASP A 208 -1.96 -23.96 4.35
N PRO A 209 -0.96 -23.97 5.28
CA PRO A 209 -0.08 -22.83 5.51
C PRO A 209 0.77 -22.45 4.30
N GLN A 210 0.86 -23.35 3.29
CA GLN A 210 1.57 -23.09 2.05
C GLN A 210 0.65 -22.55 0.94
N HIS A 211 -0.66 -22.44 1.18
CA HIS A 211 -1.59 -21.89 0.22
C HIS A 211 -1.34 -20.39 0.02
N ALA A 212 -1.14 -19.96 -1.23
CA ALA A 212 -1.15 -18.55 -1.60
C ALA A 212 -2.58 -18.14 -1.97
N CYS A 213 -3.23 -17.32 -1.16
CA CYS A 213 -4.60 -16.88 -1.42
C CYS A 213 -4.67 -15.81 -2.53
N VAL A 214 -3.58 -15.07 -2.75
CA VAL A 214 -3.53 -14.02 -3.78
C VAL A 214 -2.13 -13.84 -4.37
N VAL A 215 -2.10 -13.47 -5.65
CA VAL A 215 -0.94 -12.90 -6.34
C VAL A 215 -1.22 -11.42 -6.59
N VAL A 216 -0.32 -10.54 -6.15
CA VAL A 216 -0.38 -9.10 -6.36
C VAL A 216 0.90 -8.65 -7.04
N HIS A 217 0.79 -7.85 -8.10
CA HIS A 217 1.96 -7.46 -8.88
C HIS A 217 2.61 -6.18 -8.37
N THR A 218 3.94 -6.22 -8.20
CA THR A 218 4.70 -5.02 -7.86
C THR A 218 5.05 -4.23 -9.11
N GLY A 219 4.85 -2.92 -9.05
CA GLY A 219 5.38 -1.99 -10.05
C GLY A 219 6.88 -1.84 -9.87
N GLY A 220 7.68 -2.76 -10.43
CA GLY A 220 9.14 -2.69 -10.35
C GLY A 220 9.69 -1.42 -10.99
N THR A 221 10.52 -0.68 -10.26
CA THR A 221 11.27 0.48 -10.80
C THR A 221 12.40 0.07 -11.76
N THR A 222 12.66 -1.23 -11.92
CA THR A 222 13.88 -1.73 -12.61
C THR A 222 13.67 -2.95 -13.51
N GLY A 223 12.45 -3.46 -13.69
CA GLY A 223 12.22 -4.67 -14.50
C GLY A 223 10.73 -4.93 -14.73
N SER A 224 10.41 -6.06 -15.34
CA SER A 224 9.02 -6.54 -15.46
C SER A 224 8.39 -6.66 -14.07
N PRO A 225 7.09 -6.39 -13.93
CA PRO A 225 6.36 -6.61 -12.69
C PRO A 225 6.52 -8.04 -12.18
N LYS A 226 6.50 -8.21 -10.86
CA LYS A 226 6.66 -9.53 -10.23
C LYS A 226 5.38 -9.87 -9.46
N GLY A 227 4.86 -11.07 -9.67
CA GLY A 227 3.72 -11.58 -8.93
C GLY A 227 4.13 -12.00 -7.51
N VAL A 228 3.76 -11.24 -6.51
CA VAL A 228 4.00 -11.53 -5.09
C VAL A 228 2.92 -12.47 -4.59
N MET A 229 3.29 -13.66 -4.14
CA MET A 229 2.38 -14.65 -3.56
C MET A 229 2.18 -14.38 -2.06
N LEU A 230 0.97 -13.99 -1.67
CA LEU A 230 0.61 -13.77 -0.27
C LEU A 230 -0.27 -14.92 0.24
N THR A 231 0.00 -15.38 1.47
CA THR A 231 -0.67 -16.51 2.08
C THR A 231 -1.77 -16.06 3.05
N ASP A 232 -2.63 -17.00 3.44
CA ASP A 232 -3.59 -16.79 4.53
C ASP A 232 -2.91 -16.35 5.81
N ASP A 233 -1.79 -17.00 6.15
CA ASP A 233 -0.99 -16.65 7.33
C ASP A 233 -0.52 -15.20 7.28
N SER A 234 -0.06 -14.73 6.11
CA SER A 234 0.44 -13.36 5.98
C SER A 234 -0.68 -12.31 6.12
N PHE A 235 -1.87 -12.57 5.56
CA PHE A 235 -3.04 -11.71 5.70
C PHE A 235 -3.60 -11.71 7.13
N ASN A 236 -3.77 -12.90 7.70
CA ASN A 236 -4.30 -13.07 9.05
C ASN A 236 -3.37 -12.49 10.11
N SER A 237 -2.05 -12.67 9.94
CA SER A 237 -1.06 -12.08 10.84
C SER A 237 -1.12 -10.56 10.83
N LEU A 238 -1.22 -9.95 9.65
CA LEU A 238 -1.36 -8.49 9.55
C LEU A 238 -2.63 -7.99 10.26
N ALA A 239 -3.78 -8.64 10.01
CA ALA A 239 -5.04 -8.27 10.68
C ALA A 239 -4.94 -8.45 12.20
N HIS A 240 -4.27 -9.50 12.67
CA HIS A 240 -4.01 -9.77 14.08
C HIS A 240 -3.12 -8.69 14.72
N GLU A 241 -2.06 -8.27 14.05
CA GLU A 241 -1.18 -7.20 14.53
C GLU A 241 -1.91 -5.86 14.68
N PHE A 242 -2.89 -5.56 13.81
CA PHE A 242 -3.75 -4.38 13.95
C PHE A 242 -4.71 -4.49 15.15
N ILE A 243 -5.10 -5.69 15.60
CA ILE A 243 -5.90 -5.88 16.81
C ILE A 243 -5.15 -5.34 18.05
N ALA A 244 -3.83 -5.44 18.08
CA ALA A 244 -3.02 -4.86 19.14
C ALA A 244 -3.11 -3.32 19.23
N GLN A 245 -3.64 -2.68 18.20
CA GLN A 245 -3.93 -1.24 18.15
C GLN A 245 -5.42 -0.93 18.35
N SER A 246 -6.15 -1.83 18.99
CA SER A 246 -7.62 -1.78 19.16
C SER A 246 -8.14 -0.52 19.84
N ASN A 247 -7.31 0.24 20.54
CA ASN A 247 -7.70 1.52 21.14
C ASN A 247 -8.13 2.58 20.10
N LEU A 248 -7.70 2.40 18.84
CA LEU A 248 -8.03 3.30 17.73
C LEU A 248 -9.21 2.82 16.90
N PHE A 249 -9.47 1.51 16.88
CA PHE A 249 -10.48 0.89 16.04
C PHE A 249 -11.56 0.25 16.90
N CYS A 250 -12.79 0.72 16.76
CA CYS A 250 -13.94 0.12 17.44
C CYS A 250 -14.86 -0.54 16.41
N ARG A 251 -15.37 -1.73 16.75
CA ARG A 251 -16.35 -2.45 15.93
C ARG A 251 -17.50 -1.55 15.47
N GLY A 252 -17.92 -1.68 14.23
CA GLY A 252 -18.98 -0.89 13.62
C GLY A 252 -18.58 0.50 13.11
N GLN A 253 -17.38 0.99 13.46
CA GLN A 253 -16.83 2.22 12.87
C GLN A 253 -16.59 2.04 11.37
N LYS A 254 -16.67 3.13 10.61
CA LYS A 254 -16.53 3.11 9.16
C LYS A 254 -15.08 3.28 8.76
N LEU A 255 -14.64 2.36 7.91
CA LEU A 255 -13.41 2.55 7.14
C LEU A 255 -13.78 2.84 5.68
N MET A 256 -13.41 4.01 5.18
CA MET A 256 -13.58 4.34 3.76
C MET A 256 -12.39 3.78 2.97
N ASN A 257 -12.66 2.73 2.18
CA ASN A 257 -11.65 2.12 1.33
C ASN A 257 -11.59 2.82 -0.02
N VAL A 258 -10.53 3.57 -0.23
CA VAL A 258 -10.21 4.30 -1.47
C VAL A 258 -9.06 3.64 -2.26
N MET A 259 -8.47 2.58 -1.69
CA MET A 259 -7.32 1.90 -2.30
C MET A 259 -7.78 0.78 -3.23
N PRO A 260 -7.12 0.58 -4.38
CA PRO A 260 -7.51 -0.44 -5.35
C PRO A 260 -7.20 -1.86 -4.87
N PRO A 261 -7.94 -2.90 -5.37
CA PRO A 261 -7.76 -4.28 -4.96
C PRO A 261 -6.46 -4.94 -5.45
N PHE A 262 -5.89 -4.42 -6.53
CA PHE A 262 -4.70 -5.00 -7.18
C PHE A 262 -3.37 -4.55 -6.56
N ILE A 263 -3.41 -3.95 -5.37
CA ILE A 263 -2.24 -3.70 -4.50
C ILE A 263 -2.48 -4.29 -3.13
N ALA A 264 -1.44 -4.85 -2.51
CA ALA A 264 -1.56 -5.49 -1.18
C ALA A 264 -2.18 -4.55 -0.14
N TYR A 265 -1.78 -3.28 -0.12
CA TYR A 265 -2.32 -2.27 0.79
C TYR A 265 -3.84 -2.14 0.69
N GLY A 266 -4.39 -2.10 -0.54
CA GLY A 266 -5.83 -1.97 -0.75
C GLY A 266 -6.64 -3.19 -0.32
N TYR A 267 -6.05 -4.38 -0.43
CA TYR A 267 -6.75 -5.60 -0.03
C TYR A 267 -6.52 -5.95 1.44
N ALA A 268 -5.27 -6.01 1.88
CA ALA A 268 -4.93 -6.39 3.26
C ALA A 268 -5.46 -5.38 4.29
N CYS A 269 -5.14 -4.09 4.12
CA CYS A 269 -5.55 -3.02 5.04
C CYS A 269 -6.93 -2.41 4.71
N GLY A 270 -7.36 -2.48 3.44
CA GLY A 270 -8.64 -1.89 3.01
C GLY A 270 -9.84 -2.83 3.06
N VAL A 271 -9.62 -4.16 3.13
CA VAL A 271 -10.69 -5.16 3.13
C VAL A 271 -10.53 -6.17 4.26
N HIS A 272 -9.46 -6.98 4.25
CA HIS A 272 -9.36 -8.12 5.17
C HIS A 272 -9.25 -7.68 6.63
N MET A 273 -8.28 -6.85 6.94
CA MET A 273 -8.06 -6.34 8.30
C MET A 273 -9.31 -5.66 8.87
N PRO A 274 -9.95 -4.68 8.21
CA PRO A 274 -11.10 -4.02 8.78
C PRO A 274 -12.30 -4.96 8.96
N LEU A 275 -12.54 -5.89 8.05
CA LEU A 275 -13.61 -6.88 8.19
C LEU A 275 -13.34 -7.84 9.35
N VAL A 276 -12.10 -8.31 9.53
CA VAL A 276 -11.70 -9.12 10.69
C VAL A 276 -11.95 -8.37 12.00
N MET A 277 -11.63 -7.07 12.06
CA MET A 277 -11.88 -6.22 13.22
C MET A 277 -13.35 -5.83 13.41
N GLY A 278 -14.24 -6.22 12.50
CA GLY A 278 -15.67 -5.89 12.55
C GLY A 278 -16.00 -4.45 12.19
N LEU A 279 -15.14 -3.80 11.40
CA LEU A 279 -15.42 -2.47 10.88
C LEU A 279 -16.41 -2.53 9.70
N HIS A 280 -17.10 -1.42 9.48
CA HIS A 280 -17.99 -1.19 8.35
C HIS A 280 -17.18 -0.61 7.17
N VAL A 281 -16.87 -1.40 6.15
CA VAL A 281 -16.09 -0.98 4.99
C VAL A 281 -16.97 -0.27 3.97
N VAL A 282 -16.73 1.03 3.75
CA VAL A 282 -17.35 1.83 2.69
C VAL A 282 -16.47 1.76 1.44
N ILE A 283 -16.95 1.07 0.41
CA ILE A 283 -16.21 0.83 -0.83
C ILE A 283 -16.33 2.03 -1.76
N ILE A 284 -15.21 2.63 -2.14
CA ILE A 284 -15.11 3.68 -3.16
C ILE A 284 -14.33 3.10 -4.35
N PRO A 285 -15.00 2.52 -5.35
CA PRO A 285 -14.32 1.75 -6.41
C PRO A 285 -13.47 2.60 -7.36
N ASN A 286 -13.84 3.85 -7.53
CA ASN A 286 -13.12 4.82 -8.37
C ASN A 286 -13.11 6.17 -7.66
N LEU A 287 -11.99 6.48 -7.01
CA LEU A 287 -11.80 7.75 -6.35
C LEU A 287 -11.49 8.83 -7.40
N ASP A 288 -12.36 9.82 -7.46
CA ASP A 288 -12.06 11.11 -8.06
C ASP A 288 -11.44 11.98 -6.95
N PRO A 289 -10.12 12.29 -7.05
CA PRO A 289 -9.43 13.03 -6.00
C PRO A 289 -10.11 14.36 -5.65
N ASP A 290 -10.69 15.07 -6.60
CA ASP A 290 -11.37 16.36 -6.36
C ASP A 290 -12.65 16.19 -5.52
N LYS A 291 -13.21 15.00 -5.49
CA LYS A 291 -14.40 14.66 -4.70
C LYS A 291 -14.08 14.08 -3.32
N LEU A 292 -12.81 13.85 -2.99
CA LEU A 292 -12.42 13.22 -1.72
C LEU A 292 -13.02 13.95 -0.51
N GLY A 293 -12.90 15.28 -0.46
CA GLY A 293 -13.48 16.07 0.64
C GLY A 293 -15.00 15.92 0.77
N ALA A 294 -15.72 15.82 -0.35
CA ALA A 294 -17.15 15.59 -0.36
C ALA A 294 -17.52 14.17 0.11
N LEU A 295 -16.73 13.16 -0.27
CA LEU A 295 -16.90 11.78 0.19
C LEU A 295 -16.67 11.65 1.69
N ILE A 296 -15.59 12.26 2.22
CA ILE A 296 -15.29 12.31 3.65
C ILE A 296 -16.46 12.94 4.40
N TRP A 297 -16.96 14.10 3.95
CA TRP A 297 -18.07 14.77 4.61
C TRP A 297 -19.38 13.99 4.54
N LYS A 298 -19.64 13.33 3.42
CA LYS A 298 -20.85 12.52 3.20
C LYS A 298 -20.87 11.27 4.08
N HIS A 299 -19.79 10.49 4.07
CA HIS A 299 -19.74 9.19 4.73
C HIS A 299 -19.31 9.29 6.20
N LYS A 300 -18.61 10.36 6.57
CA LYS A 300 -18.03 10.59 7.92
C LYS A 300 -17.30 9.34 8.42
N PRO A 301 -16.31 8.83 7.65
CA PRO A 301 -15.58 7.65 8.07
C PRO A 301 -14.63 7.99 9.21
N GLU A 302 -14.62 7.16 10.23
CA GLU A 302 -13.66 7.26 11.33
C GLU A 302 -12.24 6.91 10.88
N HIS A 303 -12.14 6.03 9.87
CA HIS A 303 -10.86 5.51 9.36
C HIS A 303 -10.77 5.64 7.85
N MET A 304 -9.57 5.91 7.37
CA MET A 304 -9.21 5.87 5.96
C MET A 304 -7.74 5.53 5.80
N PHE A 305 -7.45 4.58 4.93
CA PHE A 305 -6.10 4.29 4.48
C PHE A 305 -5.89 4.83 3.07
N GLY A 306 -4.81 5.56 2.87
CA GLY A 306 -4.56 6.23 1.60
C GLY A 306 -3.08 6.56 1.39
N VAL A 307 -2.80 7.18 0.25
CA VAL A 307 -1.46 7.71 -0.05
C VAL A 307 -1.34 9.17 0.40
N PRO A 308 -0.12 9.69 0.61
CA PRO A 308 0.09 11.08 1.05
C PRO A 308 -0.70 12.14 0.28
N ALA A 309 -0.80 11.99 -1.05
CA ALA A 309 -1.55 12.91 -1.92
C ALA A 309 -3.03 13.04 -1.52
N HIS A 310 -3.68 11.96 -1.04
CA HIS A 310 -5.07 12.01 -0.57
C HIS A 310 -5.23 12.98 0.61
N TYR A 311 -4.28 12.99 1.54
CA TYR A 311 -4.36 13.82 2.75
C TYR A 311 -4.00 15.28 2.48
N GLN A 312 -3.06 15.53 1.57
CA GLN A 312 -2.77 16.88 1.08
C GLN A 312 -4.02 17.46 0.40
N GLN A 313 -4.69 16.67 -0.44
CA GLN A 313 -5.91 17.09 -1.11
C GLN A 313 -7.09 17.26 -0.15
N MET A 314 -7.21 16.40 0.88
CA MET A 314 -8.16 16.58 1.97
C MET A 314 -7.96 17.93 2.66
N ALA A 315 -6.72 18.26 3.05
CA ALA A 315 -6.38 19.52 3.70
C ALA A 315 -6.57 20.72 2.77
N ALA A 316 -6.39 20.56 1.46
CA ALA A 316 -6.66 21.59 0.46
C ALA A 316 -8.15 21.80 0.16
N SER A 317 -9.04 20.85 0.49
CA SER A 317 -10.46 20.86 0.13
C SER A 317 -11.21 22.11 0.58
N PRO A 318 -11.78 22.93 -0.33
CA PRO A 318 -12.55 24.12 0.03
C PRO A 318 -13.81 23.78 0.87
N LEU A 319 -14.37 22.58 0.66
CA LEU A 319 -15.51 22.10 1.43
C LEU A 319 -15.12 21.85 2.89
N LEU A 320 -14.04 21.10 3.11
CA LEU A 320 -13.61 20.71 4.45
C LEU A 320 -13.05 21.90 5.23
N LYS A 321 -12.33 22.83 4.59
CA LYS A 321 -11.89 24.07 5.21
C LYS A 321 -13.01 24.94 5.80
N LYS A 322 -14.23 24.83 5.25
CA LYS A 322 -15.41 25.52 5.76
C LYS A 322 -16.08 24.79 6.94
N LYS A 323 -15.72 23.53 7.20
CA LYS A 323 -16.28 22.74 8.30
C LYS A 323 -15.44 23.00 9.55
N LYS A 324 -16.13 23.32 10.65
CA LYS A 324 -15.44 23.62 11.92
C LYS A 324 -15.08 22.36 12.71
N ASP A 325 -15.70 21.24 12.39
CA ASP A 325 -15.59 20.01 13.18
C ASP A 325 -15.49 18.76 12.29
N LEU A 326 -14.37 18.09 12.39
CA LEU A 326 -14.07 16.78 11.80
C LEU A 326 -13.69 15.76 12.89
N SER A 327 -14.17 15.95 14.13
CA SER A 327 -13.87 15.11 15.30
C SER A 327 -14.27 13.64 15.15
N PHE A 328 -15.09 13.30 14.12
CA PHE A 328 -15.37 11.91 13.78
C PHE A 328 -14.15 11.15 13.25
N ILE A 329 -13.13 11.85 12.75
CA ILE A 329 -11.89 11.23 12.28
C ILE A 329 -11.10 10.68 13.47
N ARG A 330 -10.83 9.37 13.45
CA ARG A 330 -10.07 8.68 14.50
C ARG A 330 -8.67 8.26 14.05
N ASN A 331 -8.58 7.64 12.86
CA ASN A 331 -7.31 7.17 12.34
C ASN A 331 -7.30 7.24 10.81
N TYR A 332 -6.70 8.31 10.29
CA TYR A 332 -6.37 8.43 8.87
C TYR A 332 -4.89 8.13 8.70
N ALA A 333 -4.56 7.14 7.85
CA ALA A 333 -3.19 6.63 7.74
C ALA A 333 -2.64 6.76 6.32
N ALA A 334 -1.50 7.44 6.20
CA ALA A 334 -0.74 7.57 4.97
C ALA A 334 0.28 6.44 4.85
N GLY A 335 0.32 5.79 3.69
CA GLY A 335 1.28 4.75 3.35
C GLY A 335 1.49 4.62 1.85
N GLY A 336 2.40 3.76 1.45
CA GLY A 336 2.64 3.40 0.04
C GLY A 336 3.47 4.40 -0.77
N ASP A 337 3.69 5.60 -0.26
CA ASP A 337 4.57 6.60 -0.87
C ASP A 337 5.23 7.48 0.20
N SER A 338 6.23 8.26 -0.19
CA SER A 338 6.94 9.20 0.69
C SER A 338 6.05 10.37 1.10
N LEU A 339 6.03 10.69 2.38
CA LEU A 339 5.38 11.87 2.94
C LEU A 339 6.44 12.83 3.47
N PRO A 340 6.78 13.90 2.74
CA PRO A 340 7.72 14.92 3.21
C PRO A 340 7.25 15.57 4.51
N LEU A 341 8.19 15.87 5.41
CA LEU A 341 7.88 16.44 6.74
C LEU A 341 7.03 17.71 6.67
N GLY A 342 7.30 18.60 5.70
CA GLY A 342 6.50 19.81 5.53
C GLY A 342 5.03 19.52 5.19
N ALA A 343 4.77 18.53 4.32
CA ALA A 343 3.42 18.09 3.99
C ALA A 343 2.72 17.44 5.19
N GLU A 344 3.46 16.61 5.96
CA GLU A 344 2.95 16.01 7.20
C GLU A 344 2.49 17.09 8.19
N LEU A 345 3.34 18.09 8.45
CA LEU A 345 3.04 19.17 9.36
C LEU A 345 1.80 19.98 8.91
N THR A 346 1.70 20.30 7.62
CA THR A 346 0.54 21.01 7.05
C THR A 346 -0.77 20.23 7.25
N VAL A 347 -0.74 18.92 7.01
CA VAL A 347 -1.92 18.06 7.22
C VAL A 347 -2.28 17.99 8.70
N ASN A 348 -1.29 17.86 9.59
CA ASN A 348 -1.52 17.80 11.04
C ASN A 348 -2.07 19.12 11.61
N GLU A 349 -1.61 20.28 11.12
CA GLU A 349 -2.19 21.58 11.47
C GLU A 349 -3.65 21.68 11.03
N PHE A 350 -3.97 21.20 9.82
CA PHE A 350 -5.35 21.13 9.35
C PHE A 350 -6.22 20.25 10.25
N LEU A 351 -5.78 19.02 10.58
CA LEU A 351 -6.51 18.09 11.44
C LEU A 351 -6.77 18.71 12.82
N LYS A 352 -5.74 19.30 13.44
CA LYS A 352 -5.83 19.97 14.74
C LYS A 352 -6.81 21.15 14.72
N ALA A 353 -6.76 21.97 13.67
CA ALA A 353 -7.67 23.12 13.51
C ALA A 353 -9.14 22.71 13.33
N HIS A 354 -9.40 21.44 13.02
CA HIS A 354 -10.75 20.89 12.81
C HIS A 354 -11.15 19.88 13.90
N ASN A 355 -10.56 19.97 15.10
CA ASN A 355 -10.88 19.16 16.29
C ASN A 355 -10.62 17.66 16.14
N VAL A 356 -9.74 17.24 15.24
CA VAL A 356 -9.32 15.85 15.17
C VAL A 356 -8.35 15.54 16.31
N GLU A 357 -8.61 14.46 17.03
CA GLU A 357 -7.89 14.09 18.26
C GLU A 357 -6.44 13.71 18.00
N TYR A 358 -6.20 12.92 16.94
CA TYR A 358 -4.88 12.37 16.63
C TYR A 358 -4.31 12.97 15.33
N PRO A 359 -2.98 13.09 15.23
CA PRO A 359 -2.33 13.47 13.99
C PRO A 359 -2.52 12.39 12.92
N LEU A 360 -2.13 12.71 11.68
CA LEU A 360 -2.10 11.76 10.58
C LEU A 360 -1.22 10.55 10.95
N ALA A 361 -1.83 9.37 10.95
CA ALA A 361 -1.11 8.13 11.11
C ALA A 361 -0.23 7.85 9.87
N LYS A 362 0.85 7.11 10.07
CA LYS A 362 1.78 6.74 9.00
C LYS A 362 2.11 5.26 9.10
N GLY A 363 2.34 4.63 7.95
CA GLY A 363 2.79 3.26 7.90
C GLY A 363 3.82 3.07 6.78
N TYR A 364 4.78 2.20 7.04
CA TYR A 364 5.75 1.75 6.06
C TYR A 364 5.67 0.23 5.89
N GLY A 365 5.89 -0.20 4.68
CA GLY A 365 5.96 -1.60 4.30
C GLY A 365 6.04 -1.75 2.79
N MET A 366 5.92 -2.97 2.34
CA MET A 366 6.00 -3.34 0.93
C MET A 366 5.07 -4.51 0.65
N THR A 367 4.79 -4.76 -0.62
CA THR A 367 3.91 -5.88 -1.03
C THR A 367 4.42 -7.21 -0.50
N GLU A 368 5.73 -7.40 -0.47
CA GLU A 368 6.43 -8.61 -0.03
C GLU A 368 6.28 -8.91 1.48
N VAL A 369 5.75 -7.97 2.26
CA VAL A 369 5.36 -8.15 3.67
C VAL A 369 3.88 -7.84 3.89
N SER A 370 3.04 -8.12 2.89
CA SER A 370 1.57 -7.97 2.92
C SER A 370 1.06 -6.55 3.21
N SER A 371 1.86 -5.52 3.06
CA SER A 371 1.54 -4.08 3.16
C SER A 371 2.28 -3.34 4.26
N ALA A 372 2.03 -3.61 5.55
CA ALA A 372 2.57 -2.81 6.65
C ALA A 372 3.54 -3.61 7.53
N ALA A 373 4.69 -3.02 7.81
CA ALA A 373 5.68 -3.52 8.78
C ALA A 373 5.85 -2.58 9.96
N THR A 374 5.61 -1.27 9.74
CA THR A 374 5.59 -0.28 10.83
C THR A 374 4.34 0.56 10.79
N VAL A 375 3.99 1.14 11.93
CA VAL A 375 2.86 2.06 12.05
C VAL A 375 3.14 3.14 13.10
N ALA A 376 2.79 4.38 12.77
CA ALA A 376 2.68 5.49 13.71
C ALA A 376 1.20 5.86 13.80
N ALA A 377 0.55 5.66 14.94
CA ALA A 377 -0.87 5.90 15.08
C ALA A 377 -1.24 6.36 16.51
N GLY A 378 -2.31 7.13 16.62
CA GLY A 378 -2.74 7.68 17.90
C GLY A 378 -1.67 8.55 18.54
N ASN A 379 -1.33 8.26 19.79
CA ASN A 379 -0.27 8.96 20.54
C ASN A 379 1.15 8.39 20.31
N VAL A 380 1.25 7.27 19.57
CA VAL A 380 2.54 6.64 19.26
C VAL A 380 3.01 7.13 17.90
N THR A 381 3.51 8.34 17.87
CA THR A 381 3.95 9.00 16.63
C THR A 381 5.09 9.97 16.90
N LYS A 382 6.00 10.10 15.93
CA LYS A 382 7.02 11.15 15.88
C LYS A 382 7.03 11.77 14.48
N PRO A 383 7.14 13.11 14.35
CA PRO A 383 7.25 13.76 13.05
C PRO A 383 8.43 13.20 12.23
N GLY A 384 8.21 12.98 10.93
CA GLY A 384 9.22 12.44 10.02
C GLY A 384 9.48 10.94 10.12
N SER A 385 9.05 10.25 11.20
CA SER A 385 9.17 8.78 11.29
C SER A 385 8.02 8.10 10.54
N VAL A 386 8.23 6.84 10.17
CA VAL A 386 7.19 5.95 9.63
C VAL A 386 6.59 5.03 10.70
N GLY A 387 6.84 5.34 11.97
CA GLY A 387 6.31 4.63 13.12
C GLY A 387 7.24 3.59 13.72
N ILE A 388 6.64 2.74 14.54
CA ILE A 388 7.29 1.63 15.23
C ILE A 388 6.95 0.31 14.54
N PRO A 389 7.79 -0.73 14.64
CA PRO A 389 7.46 -2.06 14.14
C PRO A 389 6.12 -2.58 14.66
N MET A 390 5.37 -3.28 13.81
CA MET A 390 4.17 -3.99 14.19
C MET A 390 4.48 -5.05 15.25
N LEU A 391 3.47 -5.52 15.98
CA LEU A 391 3.64 -6.32 17.20
C LEU A 391 4.57 -7.53 17.03
N ASN A 392 4.34 -8.35 16.00
CA ASN A 392 5.11 -9.57 15.75
C ASN A 392 6.21 -9.37 14.67
N THR A 393 6.47 -8.11 14.34
CA THR A 393 7.44 -7.71 13.33
C THR A 393 8.69 -7.15 13.99
N VAL A 394 9.84 -7.60 13.52
CA VAL A 394 11.13 -7.02 13.87
C VAL A 394 11.63 -6.24 12.66
N VAL A 395 11.89 -4.96 12.86
CA VAL A 395 12.61 -4.13 11.90
C VAL A 395 13.98 -3.86 12.48
N SER A 396 15.02 -4.14 11.70
CA SER A 396 16.39 -3.82 12.07
C SER A 396 17.17 -3.24 10.91
N ILE A 397 18.30 -2.65 11.21
CA ILE A 397 19.16 -1.96 10.26
C ILE A 397 20.40 -2.79 10.02
N PHE A 398 20.71 -3.05 8.76
CA PHE A 398 21.86 -3.85 8.36
C PHE A 398 22.81 -3.05 7.46
N GLU A 399 24.07 -3.39 7.48
CA GLU A 399 25.00 -2.87 6.48
C GLU A 399 24.52 -3.30 5.09
N PRO A 400 24.34 -2.35 4.14
CA PRO A 400 23.76 -2.66 2.84
C PRO A 400 24.47 -3.79 2.10
N GLY A 401 23.71 -4.80 1.70
CA GLY A 401 24.21 -5.96 0.95
C GLY A 401 24.87 -7.05 1.82
N THR A 402 24.89 -6.90 3.14
CA THR A 402 25.44 -7.87 4.10
C THR A 402 24.39 -8.39 5.07
N GLU A 403 24.76 -9.30 5.97
CA GLU A 403 23.96 -9.78 7.10
C GLU A 403 24.45 -9.20 8.44
N THR A 404 25.25 -8.13 8.40
CA THR A 404 25.77 -7.46 9.59
C THR A 404 24.76 -6.45 10.11
N GLU A 405 24.17 -6.74 11.27
CA GLU A 405 23.24 -5.81 11.92
C GLU A 405 24.01 -4.60 12.48
N LEU A 406 23.47 -3.41 12.27
CA LEU A 406 24.03 -2.16 12.78
C LEU A 406 23.34 -1.77 14.10
N PRO A 407 24.05 -1.09 15.02
CA PRO A 407 23.48 -0.55 16.25
C PRO A 407 22.33 0.43 15.99
N ILE A 408 21.40 0.52 16.95
CA ILE A 408 20.35 1.53 16.96
C ILE A 408 20.97 2.94 16.82
N GLY A 409 20.41 3.76 15.93
CA GLY A 409 20.90 5.09 15.59
C GLY A 409 21.77 5.13 14.33
N GLU A 410 22.35 4.00 13.91
CA GLU A 410 23.15 3.93 12.69
C GLU A 410 22.27 3.77 11.45
N ARG A 411 22.78 4.24 10.30
CA ARG A 411 22.10 4.22 9.01
C ARG A 411 22.54 3.04 8.16
N GLY A 412 21.57 2.29 7.63
CA GLY A 412 21.82 1.16 6.76
C GLY A 412 20.56 0.70 6.05
N GLU A 413 20.58 -0.51 5.51
CA GLU A 413 19.42 -1.14 4.88
C GLU A 413 18.41 -1.55 5.94
N ILE A 414 17.16 -1.16 5.72
CA ILE A 414 16.04 -1.62 6.55
C ILE A 414 15.71 -3.05 6.15
N CYS A 415 15.82 -3.98 7.09
CA CYS A 415 15.40 -5.36 6.91
C CYS A 415 14.26 -5.70 7.85
N ILE A 416 13.36 -6.57 7.41
CA ILE A 416 12.11 -6.89 8.10
C ILE A 416 12.02 -8.40 8.31
N CYS A 417 11.87 -8.83 9.56
CA CYS A 417 11.52 -10.20 9.93
C CYS A 417 10.08 -10.20 10.46
N THR A 418 9.15 -10.85 9.79
CA THR A 418 7.72 -10.72 10.06
C THR A 418 6.95 -11.97 9.66
N PRO A 419 5.87 -12.34 10.40
CA PRO A 419 4.96 -13.40 9.97
C PRO A 419 4.10 -13.02 8.76
N THR A 420 4.07 -11.73 8.39
CA THR A 420 3.32 -11.22 7.22
C THR A 420 4.07 -11.35 5.91
N VAL A 421 5.26 -11.95 5.92
CA VAL A 421 6.12 -12.11 4.74
C VAL A 421 5.45 -12.95 3.64
N MET A 422 5.72 -12.62 2.39
CA MET A 422 5.26 -13.37 1.22
C MET A 422 5.82 -14.79 1.18
N LYS A 423 5.13 -15.68 0.48
CA LYS A 423 5.67 -17.01 0.14
C LYS A 423 6.86 -16.92 -0.82
N GLY A 424 6.86 -15.92 -1.69
CA GLY A 424 7.87 -15.67 -2.71
C GLY A 424 7.25 -15.02 -3.94
N TYR A 425 8.08 -14.74 -4.95
CA TYR A 425 7.60 -14.33 -6.27
C TYR A 425 7.17 -15.54 -7.09
N TYR A 426 6.06 -15.40 -7.81
CA TYR A 426 5.51 -16.48 -8.64
C TYR A 426 6.51 -16.85 -9.75
N ASN A 427 6.90 -18.14 -9.79
CA ASN A 427 7.88 -18.70 -10.73
C ASN A 427 9.23 -17.95 -10.82
N LYS A 428 9.64 -17.21 -9.77
CA LYS A 428 10.89 -16.45 -9.72
C LYS A 428 11.67 -16.72 -8.43
N PRO A 429 12.22 -17.94 -8.26
CA PRO A 429 12.92 -18.29 -7.02
C PRO A 429 14.19 -17.46 -6.80
N GLU A 430 14.97 -17.17 -7.85
CA GLU A 430 16.21 -16.38 -7.72
C GLU A 430 15.93 -14.96 -7.21
N GLU A 431 14.88 -14.30 -7.74
CA GLU A 431 14.48 -12.99 -7.27
C GLU A 431 13.89 -13.04 -5.85
N THR A 432 13.26 -14.16 -5.48
CA THR A 432 12.78 -14.39 -4.11
C THR A 432 13.95 -14.44 -3.15
N ASP A 433 15.01 -15.21 -3.46
CA ASP A 433 16.20 -15.36 -2.63
C ASP A 433 17.02 -14.05 -2.52
N MET A 434 16.91 -13.16 -3.50
CA MET A 434 17.51 -11.82 -3.39
C MET A 434 16.86 -10.95 -2.32
N ILE A 435 15.56 -11.14 -2.08
CA ILE A 435 14.78 -10.33 -1.14
C ILE A 435 14.64 -11.04 0.21
N LEU A 436 14.28 -12.33 0.20
CA LEU A 436 14.09 -13.14 1.39
C LEU A 436 15.37 -13.93 1.68
N ARG A 437 16.14 -13.47 2.66
CA ARG A 437 17.40 -14.11 3.03
C ARG A 437 17.30 -14.74 4.41
N ARG A 438 17.80 -15.97 4.52
CA ARG A 438 17.96 -16.62 5.81
C ARG A 438 19.28 -16.21 6.42
N HIS A 439 19.24 -15.46 7.52
CA HIS A 439 20.41 -15.01 8.23
C HIS A 439 20.95 -16.09 9.21
N ALA A 440 22.12 -15.82 9.77
CA ALA A 440 22.78 -16.71 10.73
C ALA A 440 21.98 -16.94 12.02
N ASP A 441 21.04 -16.03 12.36
CA ASP A 441 20.09 -16.17 13.47
C ASP A 441 18.99 -17.20 13.22
N GLY A 442 18.94 -17.79 12.00
CA GLY A 442 17.97 -18.77 11.56
C GLY A 442 16.65 -18.17 11.07
N HIS A 443 16.45 -16.86 11.18
CA HIS A 443 15.25 -16.16 10.69
C HIS A 443 15.34 -15.76 9.22
N ILE A 444 14.18 -15.58 8.58
CA ILE A 444 14.08 -15.03 7.23
C ILE A 444 13.87 -13.53 7.36
N TRP A 445 14.78 -12.77 6.75
CA TRP A 445 14.73 -11.33 6.67
C TRP A 445 14.39 -10.88 5.24
N ALA A 446 13.40 -9.99 5.13
CA ALA A 446 13.10 -9.31 3.87
C ALA A 446 14.01 -8.08 3.75
N HIS A 447 14.92 -8.11 2.78
CA HIS A 447 15.80 -7.01 2.41
C HIS A 447 15.04 -6.02 1.55
N THR A 448 14.69 -4.87 2.11
CA THR A 448 13.75 -3.94 1.46
C THR A 448 14.36 -3.12 0.33
N GLY A 449 15.68 -2.97 0.34
CA GLY A 449 16.39 -2.02 -0.52
C GLY A 449 16.12 -0.56 -0.13
N ASP A 450 15.46 -0.32 0.99
CA ASP A 450 15.29 1.01 1.59
C ASP A 450 16.36 1.26 2.63
N VAL A 451 16.85 2.48 2.71
CA VAL A 451 17.83 2.94 3.69
C VAL A 451 17.16 3.82 4.72
N GLY A 452 17.55 3.63 5.97
CA GLY A 452 17.04 4.41 7.08
C GLY A 452 17.76 4.10 8.38
N TYR A 453 17.14 4.48 9.47
CA TYR A 453 17.64 4.19 10.83
C TYR A 453 16.47 4.02 11.80
N MET A 454 16.76 3.45 12.97
CA MET A 454 15.84 3.36 14.10
C MET A 454 16.39 4.20 15.27
N ASP A 455 15.52 4.96 15.93
CA ASP A 455 15.93 5.69 17.14
C ASP A 455 15.83 4.80 18.41
N GLU A 456 16.33 5.32 19.54
CA GLU A 456 16.36 4.62 20.83
C GLU A 456 14.95 4.25 21.37
N ASP A 457 13.91 4.92 20.90
CA ASP A 457 12.52 4.64 21.22
C ASP A 457 11.88 3.56 20.32
N GLY A 458 12.56 3.16 19.23
CA GLY A 458 12.09 2.17 18.28
C GLY A 458 11.33 2.76 17.08
N PHE A 459 11.36 4.09 16.89
CA PHE A 459 10.79 4.71 15.70
C PHE A 459 11.74 4.58 14.51
N VAL A 460 11.18 4.18 13.38
CA VAL A 460 11.89 3.98 12.12
C VAL A 460 11.78 5.24 11.25
N TYR A 461 12.89 5.63 10.64
CA TYR A 461 12.99 6.76 9.73
C TYR A 461 13.52 6.27 8.38
N LEU A 462 12.87 6.71 7.30
CA LEU A 462 13.28 6.41 5.94
C LEU A 462 14.13 7.54 5.38
N ASP A 463 15.29 7.18 4.85
CA ASP A 463 16.17 8.12 4.17
C ASP A 463 16.00 8.06 2.64
N SER A 464 16.16 6.87 2.01
CA SER A 464 16.05 6.72 0.56
C SER A 464 15.99 5.25 0.14
N ARG A 465 15.87 5.00 -1.16
CA ARG A 465 16.21 3.69 -1.75
C ARG A 465 17.71 3.54 -1.89
N ILE A 466 18.26 2.34 -1.69
CA ILE A 466 19.69 2.04 -1.98
C ILE A 466 20.04 2.48 -3.40
N LYS A 467 19.16 2.23 -4.38
CA LYS A 467 19.35 2.63 -5.78
C LYS A 467 19.32 4.13 -6.04
N ARG A 468 18.78 4.93 -5.11
CA ARG A 468 18.77 6.40 -5.17
C ARG A 468 19.91 7.04 -4.40
N MET A 469 20.62 6.27 -3.60
CA MET A 469 21.77 6.74 -2.83
C MET A 469 22.83 7.30 -3.79
N ILE A 470 23.25 8.51 -3.53
CA ILE A 470 24.26 9.21 -4.32
C ILE A 470 25.61 8.92 -3.68
N ILE A 471 26.48 8.21 -4.40
CA ILE A 471 27.83 7.89 -3.93
C ILE A 471 28.78 8.91 -4.52
N ARG A 472 29.45 9.67 -3.68
CA ARG A 472 30.46 10.64 -4.06
C ARG A 472 31.79 9.94 -4.37
N HIS A 473 32.68 10.64 -5.07
CA HIS A 473 34.03 10.13 -5.41
C HIS A 473 34.89 9.80 -4.17
N ASP A 474 34.62 10.47 -3.04
CA ASP A 474 35.30 10.27 -1.76
C ASP A 474 34.66 9.15 -0.91
N GLY A 475 33.69 8.40 -1.46
CA GLY A 475 33.00 7.30 -0.81
C GLY A 475 31.86 7.72 0.13
N PHE A 476 31.65 9.02 0.36
CA PHE A 476 30.52 9.48 1.13
C PHE A 476 29.18 9.15 0.47
N LYS A 477 28.25 8.65 1.25
CA LYS A 477 26.89 8.29 0.84
C LYS A 477 25.95 9.47 1.16
N VAL A 478 25.35 10.06 0.13
CA VAL A 478 24.36 11.13 0.27
C VAL A 478 22.96 10.55 0.04
N PHE A 479 22.09 10.74 1.00
CA PHE A 479 20.71 10.30 0.93
C PHE A 479 19.82 11.46 0.47
N PRO A 480 19.15 11.36 -0.68
CA PRO A 480 18.31 12.41 -1.25
C PRO A 480 17.32 13.04 -0.26
N SER A 481 16.69 12.22 0.57
CA SER A 481 15.70 12.69 1.56
C SER A 481 16.28 13.64 2.62
N MET A 482 17.56 13.54 2.96
CA MET A 482 18.17 14.50 3.89
C MET A 482 18.03 15.93 3.36
N ILE A 483 18.25 16.09 2.05
CA ILE A 483 18.13 17.38 1.37
C ILE A 483 16.65 17.74 1.14
N GLU A 484 15.86 16.76 0.65
CA GLU A 484 14.42 16.93 0.39
C GLU A 484 13.67 17.39 1.65
N ASN A 485 13.97 16.82 2.81
CA ASN A 485 13.37 17.20 4.10
C ASN A 485 13.72 18.62 4.54
N VAL A 486 14.92 19.09 4.26
CA VAL A 486 15.32 20.46 4.56
C VAL A 486 14.63 21.43 3.62
N ILE A 487 14.68 21.18 2.31
CA ILE A 487 14.14 22.07 1.27
C ILE A 487 12.61 22.15 1.32
N SER A 488 11.91 21.05 1.59
CA SER A 488 10.44 21.01 1.64
C SER A 488 9.83 21.87 2.76
N ARG A 489 10.62 22.31 3.75
CA ARG A 489 10.16 23.22 4.81
C ARG A 489 10.12 24.68 4.38
N HIS A 490 10.72 25.01 3.25
CA HIS A 490 10.69 26.38 2.75
C HIS A 490 9.30 26.74 2.21
N PRO A 491 8.67 27.85 2.66
CA PRO A 491 7.26 28.15 2.39
C PRO A 491 6.93 28.38 0.90
N ALA A 492 7.93 28.62 0.06
CA ALA A 492 7.74 28.78 -1.38
C ALA A 492 7.86 27.46 -2.16
N VAL A 493 8.21 26.36 -1.51
CA VAL A 493 8.43 25.05 -2.16
C VAL A 493 7.17 24.22 -2.07
N HIS A 494 6.54 23.97 -3.20
CA HIS A 494 5.41 23.06 -3.31
C HIS A 494 5.86 21.60 -3.28
N GLN A 495 6.93 21.27 -4.05
CA GLN A 495 7.51 19.94 -4.12
C GLN A 495 8.98 20.01 -4.50
N CYS A 496 9.79 19.10 -4.00
CA CYS A 496 11.18 18.96 -4.42
C CYS A 496 11.56 17.49 -4.61
N SER A 497 12.61 17.28 -5.41
CA SER A 497 13.22 15.96 -5.61
C SER A 497 14.71 16.11 -5.83
N VAL A 498 15.50 15.24 -5.19
CA VAL A 498 16.96 15.22 -5.29
C VAL A 498 17.40 13.99 -6.07
N VAL A 499 18.25 14.21 -7.05
CA VAL A 499 18.84 13.15 -7.88
C VAL A 499 20.36 13.33 -8.01
N GLY A 500 21.06 12.28 -8.38
CA GLY A 500 22.49 12.36 -8.60
C GLY A 500 22.81 12.94 -9.97
N CYS A 501 23.70 13.93 -10.04
CA CYS A 501 24.33 14.37 -11.28
C CYS A 501 25.79 13.94 -11.35
N THR A 502 26.39 14.00 -12.53
CA THR A 502 27.82 13.64 -12.74
C THR A 502 28.72 14.62 -11.99
N ASP A 503 29.74 14.13 -11.32
CA ASP A 503 30.81 14.96 -10.77
C ASP A 503 31.74 15.39 -11.91
N LYS A 504 31.89 16.70 -12.16
CA LYS A 504 32.73 17.23 -13.24
C LYS A 504 34.23 17.06 -12.98
N ASP A 505 34.58 17.01 -11.71
CA ASP A 505 35.98 16.95 -11.28
C ASP A 505 36.44 15.50 -11.05
N HIS A 506 35.49 14.54 -10.93
CA HIS A 506 35.79 13.15 -10.61
C HIS A 506 34.89 12.18 -11.39
N VAL A 507 35.48 11.41 -12.29
CA VAL A 507 34.78 10.51 -13.22
C VAL A 507 33.91 9.44 -12.51
N GLN A 508 34.25 9.04 -11.31
CA GLN A 508 33.57 7.96 -10.57
C GLN A 508 32.56 8.47 -9.52
N GLY A 509 32.38 9.78 -9.39
CA GLY A 509 31.52 10.37 -8.38
C GLY A 509 30.19 10.90 -8.92
N ARG A 510 29.18 10.91 -8.05
CA ARG A 510 27.94 11.64 -8.30
C ARG A 510 27.72 12.69 -7.21
N LEU A 511 27.06 13.79 -7.56
CA LEU A 511 26.77 14.89 -6.65
C LEU A 511 25.26 15.13 -6.56
N PRO A 512 24.73 15.61 -5.43
CA PRO A 512 23.29 15.86 -5.27
C PRO A 512 22.86 17.11 -6.03
N PHE A 513 21.79 16.97 -6.82
CA PHE A 513 21.17 18.03 -7.59
C PHE A 513 19.67 18.09 -7.30
N VAL A 514 19.10 19.29 -7.17
CA VAL A 514 17.72 19.50 -6.70
C VAL A 514 16.81 20.00 -7.80
N TYR A 515 15.69 19.33 -8.02
CA TYR A 515 14.54 19.84 -8.75
C TYR A 515 13.51 20.41 -7.77
N VAL A 516 12.96 21.57 -8.10
CA VAL A 516 12.00 22.28 -7.25
C VAL A 516 10.79 22.71 -8.07
N VAL A 517 9.60 22.39 -7.58
CA VAL A 517 8.33 22.97 -8.01
C VAL A 517 7.96 24.03 -6.98
N LEU A 518 7.73 25.26 -7.42
CA LEU A 518 7.33 26.37 -6.55
C LEU A 518 5.81 26.50 -6.49
N ASP A 519 5.34 27.08 -5.40
CA ASP A 519 3.97 27.59 -5.35
C ASP A 519 3.79 28.71 -6.41
N PRO A 520 2.63 28.77 -7.07
CA PRO A 520 2.40 29.70 -8.20
C PRO A 520 2.70 31.18 -7.89
N GLU A 521 2.49 31.61 -6.64
CA GLU A 521 2.74 32.99 -6.21
C GLU A 521 4.24 33.31 -6.02
N ALA A 522 5.06 32.27 -5.87
CA ALA A 522 6.49 32.40 -5.57
C ALA A 522 7.39 32.45 -6.83
N ASP A 523 6.87 32.13 -8.01
CA ASP A 523 7.65 31.94 -9.25
C ASP A 523 8.49 33.16 -9.67
N LYS A 524 8.06 34.34 -9.31
CA LYS A 524 8.76 35.62 -9.65
C LYS A 524 10.05 35.86 -8.85
N LYS A 525 10.35 35.04 -7.82
CA LYS A 525 11.46 35.27 -6.88
C LYS A 525 12.54 34.17 -6.94
N LYS A 526 12.64 33.40 -8.02
CA LYS A 526 13.52 32.24 -8.16
C LYS A 526 14.95 32.45 -7.66
N ARG A 527 15.60 33.57 -8.03
CA ARG A 527 16.98 33.85 -7.61
C ARG A 527 17.12 34.04 -6.08
N GLN A 528 16.12 34.68 -5.47
CA GLN A 528 16.08 34.84 -4.02
C GLN A 528 15.87 33.50 -3.34
N ILE A 529 14.91 32.71 -3.80
CA ILE A 529 14.59 31.39 -3.26
C ILE A 529 15.81 30.46 -3.31
N VAL A 530 16.57 30.44 -4.41
CA VAL A 530 17.82 29.63 -4.47
C VAL A 530 18.81 30.05 -3.38
N ARG A 531 18.95 31.35 -3.08
CA ARG A 531 19.85 31.79 -2.01
C ARG A 531 19.34 31.31 -0.64
N GLU A 532 18.05 31.42 -0.40
CA GLU A 532 17.42 30.99 0.84
C GLU A 532 17.55 29.47 1.03
N LEU A 533 17.30 28.66 -0.02
CA LEU A 533 17.48 27.22 0.00
C LEU A 533 18.94 26.80 0.23
N ARG A 534 19.89 27.49 -0.41
CA ARG A 534 21.33 27.25 -0.17
C ARG A 534 21.72 27.56 1.27
N GLN A 535 21.22 28.68 1.81
CA GLN A 535 21.50 29.06 3.19
C GLN A 535 20.93 28.01 4.16
N LEU A 536 19.68 27.59 3.94
CA LEU A 536 19.02 26.57 4.74
C LEU A 536 19.78 25.23 4.73
N CYS A 537 20.22 24.78 3.54
CA CYS A 537 21.03 23.56 3.42
C CYS A 537 22.40 23.73 4.11
N LYS A 538 23.02 24.91 4.05
CA LYS A 538 24.29 25.16 4.70
C LYS A 538 24.21 25.13 6.22
N GLU A 539 23.09 25.59 6.77
CA GLU A 539 22.86 25.61 8.22
C GLU A 539 22.53 24.25 8.80
N GLU A 540 21.84 23.39 8.04
CA GLU A 540 21.28 22.15 8.56
C GLU A 540 21.93 20.87 8.04
N LEU A 541 22.71 20.92 6.95
CA LEU A 541 23.31 19.76 6.34
C LEU A 541 24.84 19.79 6.38
N PRO A 542 25.49 18.64 6.60
CA PRO A 542 26.93 18.52 6.43
C PRO A 542 27.38 18.98 5.03
N GLU A 543 28.60 19.48 4.92
CA GLU A 543 29.13 20.02 3.66
C GLU A 543 29.06 19.02 2.51
N TYR A 544 29.37 17.74 2.78
CA TYR A 544 29.35 16.68 1.76
C TYR A 544 27.95 16.33 1.22
N VAL A 545 26.89 16.75 1.93
CA VAL A 545 25.48 16.52 1.55
C VAL A 545 24.90 17.69 0.75
N GLN A 546 25.53 18.85 0.76
CA GLN A 546 24.99 20.06 0.15
C GLN A 546 24.81 19.94 -1.37
N PRO A 547 23.67 20.37 -1.93
CA PRO A 547 23.40 20.28 -3.36
C PRO A 547 24.32 21.19 -4.19
N VAL A 548 24.78 20.68 -5.33
CA VAL A 548 25.61 21.46 -6.27
C VAL A 548 24.78 22.41 -7.15
N GLY A 549 23.48 22.09 -7.37
CA GLY A 549 22.61 22.90 -8.21
C GLY A 549 21.13 22.76 -7.89
N TYR A 550 20.34 23.72 -8.42
CA TYR A 550 18.88 23.79 -8.26
C TYR A 550 18.25 24.13 -9.61
N LYS A 551 17.21 23.39 -10.00
CA LYS A 551 16.44 23.61 -11.23
C LYS A 551 14.96 23.71 -10.90
N PHE A 552 14.32 24.79 -11.33
CA PHE A 552 12.89 24.96 -11.18
C PHE A 552 12.15 24.37 -12.38
N ILE A 553 11.17 23.53 -12.09
CA ILE A 553 10.28 22.90 -13.07
C ILE A 553 8.83 23.22 -12.73
N SER A 554 7.94 23.15 -13.73
CA SER A 554 6.51 23.44 -13.55
C SER A 554 5.77 22.31 -12.82
N GLU A 555 6.20 21.06 -13.04
CA GLU A 555 5.61 19.87 -12.43
C GLU A 555 6.65 18.75 -12.36
N MET A 556 6.52 17.87 -11.36
CA MET A 556 7.35 16.67 -11.28
C MET A 556 6.90 15.63 -12.33
N PRO A 557 7.83 14.93 -12.99
CA PRO A 557 7.47 13.80 -13.83
C PRO A 557 7.05 12.62 -12.97
N PHE A 558 5.98 11.92 -13.38
CA PHE A 558 5.49 10.74 -12.67
C PHE A 558 5.51 9.51 -13.56
N THR A 559 5.77 8.37 -12.95
CA THR A 559 5.62 7.05 -13.56
C THR A 559 4.12 6.72 -13.76
N PRO A 560 3.76 5.73 -14.61
CA PRO A 560 2.36 5.30 -14.78
C PRO A 560 1.65 4.88 -13.49
N VAL A 561 2.41 4.50 -12.46
CA VAL A 561 1.88 4.12 -11.13
C VAL A 561 1.82 5.30 -10.14
N GLY A 562 2.09 6.53 -10.60
CA GLY A 562 1.93 7.75 -9.81
C GLY A 562 3.09 8.10 -8.88
N LYS A 563 4.27 7.47 -9.04
CA LYS A 563 5.50 7.83 -8.29
C LYS A 563 6.38 8.77 -9.11
N VAL A 564 7.17 9.62 -8.44
CA VAL A 564 8.14 10.49 -9.13
C VAL A 564 9.10 9.67 -10.00
N ASP A 565 9.25 10.07 -11.25
CA ASP A 565 10.17 9.44 -12.21
C ASP A 565 11.58 10.04 -12.08
N TYR A 566 12.34 9.49 -11.15
CA TYR A 566 13.71 9.95 -10.88
C TYR A 566 14.67 9.73 -12.05
N ARG A 567 14.45 8.70 -12.89
CA ARG A 567 15.29 8.44 -14.05
C ARG A 567 15.17 9.56 -15.06
N LYS A 568 13.94 9.97 -15.33
CA LYS A 568 13.67 11.10 -16.22
C LYS A 568 14.32 12.38 -15.71
N LEU A 569 14.27 12.64 -14.40
CA LEU A 569 14.94 13.78 -13.79
C LEU A 569 16.46 13.69 -13.93
N GLU A 570 17.07 12.51 -13.76
CA GLU A 570 18.51 12.30 -13.94
C GLU A 570 18.96 12.51 -15.40
N GLU A 571 18.17 12.03 -16.37
CA GLU A 571 18.44 12.16 -17.80
C GLU A 571 18.33 13.62 -18.30
N GLU A 572 17.53 14.44 -17.67
CA GLU A 572 17.32 15.85 -18.02
C GLU A 572 18.39 16.80 -17.46
N ILE A 573 19.33 16.31 -16.64
CA ILE A 573 20.42 17.13 -16.10
C ILE A 573 21.53 17.26 -17.13
N THR A 574 21.89 18.50 -17.41
CA THR A 574 23.05 18.79 -18.26
C THR A 574 24.18 19.42 -17.44
N PRO A 575 25.46 19.31 -17.89
CA PRO A 575 26.58 19.98 -17.22
C PRO A 575 26.46 21.51 -17.08
N ARG A 576 25.46 22.12 -17.75
CA ARG A 576 25.19 23.57 -17.66
C ARG A 576 24.28 23.93 -16.48
N ASP A 577 23.64 22.95 -15.88
CA ASP A 577 22.64 23.16 -14.81
C ASP A 577 23.32 23.35 -13.43
N TYR A 578 24.63 23.01 -13.28
CA TYR A 578 25.41 23.11 -12.03
C TYR A 578 26.86 23.50 -12.25
#